data_45d34322ed991c83bdf2ed73cbba716d
#
_entry.id   45d34322ed991c83bdf2ed73cbba716d
#
_cell.length_a   1.000
_cell.length_b   1.000
_cell.length_c   1.000
_cell.angle_alpha   90.00
_cell.angle_beta   90.00
_cell.angle_gamma   90.00
#
_symmetry.space_group_name_H-M   'P 1'
#
loop_
_entity.id
_entity.type
_entity.pdbx_description
1 polymer ?
#
loop_
_entity_poly.entity_id
_entity_poly.type
_entity_poly.pdbx_seq_one_letter_code
_entity_poly.pdbx_strand_id
1 'polypeptide(L)'
;AGLPLAGFGREKTAFRQYLFRKEQPLCFRYENESYELTIEDVKLFPQGYSALALHPEYVRDEPSVLLVDIGGWTVDLMRLDNAVPNAAACRSLELGVIRCIDETMEQVRRSTGLSVTDIQIERVLNGNSCSLDPKAKEIIQKNGRSYTERILSAIMEAGFDLRAIPSVFMGGGSTIVRRHVTPQDLSLIHI
;
A
#
# COMPACT_ATOMS: atom_id res chain seq x y z
N ALA A 1 -13.07 7.32 -8.68
CA ALA A 1 -12.20 6.20 -9.02
C ALA A 1 -10.76 6.50 -8.62
N GLY A 2 -9.94 5.44 -8.39
CA GLY A 2 -8.54 5.55 -8.02
C GLY A 2 -7.61 5.23 -9.19
N LEU A 3 -6.48 5.90 -9.24
CA LEU A 3 -5.37 5.60 -10.15
C LEU A 3 -4.08 5.41 -9.36
N PRO A 4 -3.19 4.52 -9.81
CA PRO A 4 -1.86 4.39 -9.24
C PRO A 4 -1.12 5.73 -9.22
N LEU A 5 -0.36 5.98 -8.15
CA LEU A 5 0.34 7.25 -7.96
C LEU A 5 1.31 7.56 -9.11
N ALA A 6 2.09 6.57 -9.55
CA ALA A 6 3.08 6.71 -10.62
C ALA A 6 2.49 7.15 -11.98
N GLY A 7 1.23 6.78 -12.26
CA GLY A 7 0.53 7.11 -13.51
C GLY A 7 -0.42 8.30 -13.40
N PHE A 8 -0.75 8.74 -12.19
CA PHE A 8 -1.87 9.65 -11.95
C PHE A 8 -1.83 10.93 -12.80
N GLY A 9 -0.69 11.61 -12.84
CA GLY A 9 -0.54 12.87 -13.62
C GLY A 9 -0.73 12.67 -15.11
N ARG A 10 -0.21 11.57 -15.65
CA ARG A 10 -0.22 11.24 -17.09
C ARG A 10 -1.57 10.67 -17.56
N GLU A 11 -2.19 9.83 -16.75
CA GLU A 11 -3.30 8.96 -17.16
C GLU A 11 -4.67 9.48 -16.75
N LYS A 12 -4.74 10.43 -15.79
CA LYS A 12 -6.01 10.92 -15.22
C LYS A 12 -7.01 11.41 -16.26
N THR A 13 -6.55 12.10 -17.30
CA THR A 13 -7.45 12.65 -18.33
C THR A 13 -8.05 11.56 -19.19
N ALA A 14 -7.21 10.64 -19.68
CA ALA A 14 -7.66 9.51 -20.50
C ALA A 14 -8.58 8.57 -19.69
N PHE A 15 -8.23 8.30 -18.42
CA PHE A 15 -9.03 7.47 -17.56
C PHE A 15 -10.39 8.10 -17.20
N ARG A 16 -10.41 9.42 -16.96
CA ARG A 16 -11.66 10.12 -16.77
C ARG A 16 -12.55 10.02 -18.01
N GLN A 17 -12.00 10.23 -19.21
CA GLN A 17 -12.73 10.10 -20.48
C GLN A 17 -13.25 8.67 -20.71
N TYR A 18 -12.46 7.66 -20.34
CA TYR A 18 -12.88 6.27 -20.43
C TYR A 18 -14.09 5.96 -19.54
N LEU A 19 -14.11 6.49 -18.32
CA LEU A 19 -15.22 6.28 -17.38
C LEU A 19 -16.43 7.16 -17.67
N PHE A 20 -16.18 8.42 -18.09
CA PHE A 20 -17.23 9.41 -18.30
C PHE A 20 -17.83 9.28 -19.70
N ARG A 21 -18.90 8.51 -19.80
CA ARG A 21 -19.67 8.30 -21.05
C ARG A 21 -20.90 9.18 -21.05
N LYS A 22 -20.71 10.49 -21.22
CA LYS A 22 -21.72 11.54 -21.03
C LYS A 22 -23.04 11.34 -21.80
N GLU A 23 -23.04 10.58 -22.91
CA GLU A 23 -24.19 10.45 -23.82
C GLU A 23 -24.64 9.02 -24.03
N GLN A 24 -24.05 8.06 -23.31
CA GLN A 24 -24.40 6.65 -23.48
C GLN A 24 -24.68 6.00 -22.12
N PRO A 25 -25.95 5.83 -21.74
CA PRO A 25 -26.28 5.07 -20.56
C PRO A 25 -25.78 3.62 -20.68
N LEU A 26 -25.31 3.08 -19.56
CA LEU A 26 -24.96 1.68 -19.46
C LEU A 26 -26.22 0.87 -19.19
N CYS A 27 -26.70 0.16 -20.21
CA CYS A 27 -27.83 -0.74 -20.06
C CYS A 27 -27.32 -2.16 -19.79
N PHE A 28 -27.76 -2.75 -18.71
CA PHE A 28 -27.40 -4.13 -18.35
C PHE A 28 -28.55 -4.83 -17.65
N ARG A 29 -28.47 -6.16 -17.55
CA ARG A 29 -29.44 -6.98 -16.87
C ARG A 29 -28.78 -7.69 -15.69
N TYR A 30 -29.42 -7.57 -14.52
CA TYR A 30 -28.98 -8.23 -13.29
C TYR A 30 -30.19 -8.85 -12.60
N GLU A 31 -30.12 -10.12 -12.19
CA GLU A 31 -31.19 -10.88 -11.53
C GLU A 31 -32.55 -10.76 -12.22
N ASN A 32 -32.59 -10.88 -13.57
CA ASN A 32 -33.76 -10.73 -14.44
C ASN A 32 -34.37 -9.32 -14.55
N GLU A 33 -33.80 -8.32 -13.88
CA GLU A 33 -34.20 -6.93 -14.01
C GLU A 33 -33.27 -6.17 -14.96
N SER A 34 -33.83 -5.20 -15.69
CA SER A 34 -33.05 -4.33 -16.62
C SER A 34 -32.74 -3.02 -15.91
N TYR A 35 -31.48 -2.63 -15.99
CA TYR A 35 -30.96 -1.40 -15.41
C TYR A 35 -30.42 -0.49 -16.49
N GLU A 36 -30.65 0.80 -16.29
CA GLU A 36 -30.04 1.88 -17.07
C GLU A 36 -29.28 2.78 -16.10
N LEU A 37 -27.96 2.90 -16.29
CA LEU A 37 -27.08 3.67 -15.41
C LEU A 37 -26.41 4.80 -16.19
N THR A 38 -26.57 6.02 -15.71
CA THR A 38 -25.90 7.21 -16.24
C THR A 38 -24.84 7.69 -15.25
N ILE A 39 -23.61 7.90 -15.74
CA ILE A 39 -22.53 8.47 -14.94
C ILE A 39 -22.56 9.99 -15.12
N GLU A 40 -22.96 10.73 -14.09
CA GLU A 40 -23.10 12.19 -14.14
C GLU A 40 -21.76 12.92 -13.99
N ASP A 41 -20.83 12.39 -13.17
CA ASP A 41 -19.47 12.94 -12.99
C ASP A 41 -18.48 11.84 -12.60
N VAL A 42 -17.20 12.09 -12.86
CA VAL A 42 -16.08 11.22 -12.47
C VAL A 42 -15.02 12.04 -11.76
N LYS A 43 -14.81 11.74 -10.48
CA LYS A 43 -13.72 12.31 -9.68
C LYS A 43 -12.62 11.26 -9.53
N LEU A 44 -11.39 11.65 -9.80
CA LEU A 44 -10.22 10.78 -9.73
C LEU A 44 -9.32 11.19 -8.58
N PHE A 45 -8.85 10.19 -7.85
CA PHE A 45 -7.93 10.36 -6.73
C PHE A 45 -6.72 9.44 -6.92
N PRO A 46 -5.53 9.84 -6.46
CA PRO A 46 -4.42 8.91 -6.32
C PRO A 46 -4.81 7.78 -5.36
N GLN A 47 -4.37 6.55 -5.63
CA GLN A 47 -4.54 5.44 -4.71
C GLN A 47 -3.95 5.80 -3.33
N GLY A 48 -4.56 5.31 -2.27
CA GLY A 48 -4.20 5.64 -0.90
C GLY A 48 -4.80 6.96 -0.38
N TYR A 49 -4.85 8.02 -1.20
CA TYR A 49 -5.37 9.32 -0.76
C TYR A 49 -6.85 9.26 -0.32
N SER A 50 -7.66 8.47 -1.00
CA SER A 50 -9.09 8.31 -0.65
C SER A 50 -9.30 7.69 0.74
N ALA A 51 -8.35 6.89 1.23
CA ALA A 51 -8.43 6.32 2.57
C ALA A 51 -8.26 7.40 3.65
N LEU A 52 -7.39 8.40 3.42
CA LEU A 52 -7.25 9.54 4.33
C LEU A 52 -8.51 10.42 4.39
N ALA A 53 -9.31 10.44 3.35
CA ALA A 53 -10.59 11.16 3.36
C ALA A 53 -11.57 10.60 4.39
N LEU A 54 -11.44 9.31 4.76
CA LEU A 54 -12.20 8.66 5.82
C LEU A 54 -11.61 8.90 7.23
N HIS A 55 -10.37 9.38 7.29
CA HIS A 55 -9.60 9.61 8.50
C HIS A 55 -8.97 11.02 8.52
N PRO A 56 -9.81 12.09 8.46
CA PRO A 56 -9.31 13.47 8.39
C PRO A 56 -8.50 13.88 9.63
N GLU A 57 -8.67 13.18 10.75
CA GLU A 57 -7.92 13.37 11.99
C GLU A 57 -6.41 13.23 11.82
N TYR A 58 -5.94 12.44 10.84
CA TYR A 58 -4.50 12.24 10.60
C TYR A 58 -3.83 13.39 9.85
N VAL A 59 -4.61 14.29 9.26
CA VAL A 59 -4.09 15.36 8.39
C VAL A 59 -4.54 16.76 8.78
N ARG A 60 -5.58 16.88 9.64
CA ARG A 60 -6.27 18.15 9.91
C ARG A 60 -5.35 19.22 10.51
N ASP A 61 -4.53 18.83 11.49
CA ASP A 61 -3.74 19.75 12.30
C ASP A 61 -2.24 19.68 11.96
N GLU A 62 -1.89 18.92 10.92
CA GLU A 62 -0.53 18.70 10.51
C GLU A 62 -0.17 19.48 9.23
N PRO A 63 0.90 20.30 9.26
CA PRO A 63 1.34 21.06 8.09
C PRO A 63 1.83 20.14 6.95
N SER A 64 2.38 18.99 7.30
CA SER A 64 2.82 17.97 6.35
C SER A 64 2.63 16.57 6.93
N VAL A 65 2.11 15.65 6.11
CA VAL A 65 1.94 14.23 6.45
C VAL A 65 2.48 13.38 5.30
N LEU A 66 3.17 12.30 5.62
CA LEU A 66 3.59 11.30 4.65
C LEU A 66 2.62 10.13 4.66
N LEU A 67 1.99 9.87 3.51
CA LEU A 67 1.24 8.65 3.27
C LEU A 67 2.16 7.61 2.64
N VAL A 68 2.17 6.41 3.22
CA VAL A 68 2.93 5.23 2.76
C VAL A 68 1.95 4.11 2.45
N ASP A 69 1.67 3.88 1.18
CA ASP A 69 0.77 2.80 0.72
C ASP A 69 1.60 1.59 0.28
N ILE A 70 1.56 0.51 1.06
CA ILE A 70 2.32 -0.72 0.81
C ILE A 70 1.42 -1.71 0.08
N GLY A 71 1.50 -1.67 -1.24
CA GLY A 71 0.77 -2.55 -2.14
C GLY A 71 1.48 -3.88 -2.43
N GLY A 72 0.89 -4.65 -3.34
CA GLY A 72 1.47 -5.91 -3.80
C GLY A 72 2.77 -5.73 -4.58
N TRP A 73 2.84 -4.75 -5.48
CA TRP A 73 3.98 -4.51 -6.36
C TRP A 73 4.84 -3.33 -5.94
N THR A 74 4.22 -2.26 -5.42
CA THR A 74 4.87 -1.01 -5.10
C THR A 74 4.63 -0.59 -3.66
N VAL A 75 5.51 0.27 -3.17
CA VAL A 75 5.30 1.14 -2.01
C VAL A 75 5.21 2.55 -2.54
N ASP A 76 4.04 3.14 -2.43
CA ASP A 76 3.77 4.48 -2.91
C ASP A 76 3.89 5.49 -1.75
N LEU A 77 4.74 6.49 -1.94
CA LEU A 77 5.00 7.57 -1.00
C LEU A 77 4.34 8.85 -1.50
N MET A 78 3.46 9.43 -0.70
CA MET A 78 2.76 10.67 -1.02
C MET A 78 2.84 11.63 0.14
N ARG A 79 3.57 12.75 -0.03
CA ARG A 79 3.51 13.83 0.95
C ARG A 79 2.28 14.70 0.68
N LEU A 80 1.55 14.98 1.74
CA LEU A 80 0.49 15.96 1.75
C LEU A 80 0.99 17.20 2.49
N ASP A 81 0.80 18.36 1.90
CA ASP A 81 1.07 19.66 2.52
C ASP A 81 -0.27 20.37 2.73
N ASN A 82 -0.63 20.68 3.99
CA ASN A 82 -1.96 21.17 4.36
C ASN A 82 -3.11 20.31 3.79
N ALA A 83 -3.00 18.99 3.95
CA ALA A 83 -3.93 17.97 3.47
C ALA A 83 -4.05 17.87 1.93
N VAL A 84 -3.20 18.54 1.14
CA VAL A 84 -3.20 18.50 -0.32
C VAL A 84 -2.00 17.71 -0.83
N PRO A 85 -2.19 16.72 -1.72
CA PRO A 85 -1.06 15.96 -2.28
C PRO A 85 -0.05 16.84 -3.01
N ASN A 86 1.22 16.74 -2.63
CA ASN A 86 2.33 17.42 -3.28
C ASN A 86 2.93 16.51 -4.37
N ALA A 87 2.57 16.76 -5.62
CA ALA A 87 3.00 15.93 -6.75
C ALA A 87 4.54 15.84 -6.91
N ALA A 88 5.28 16.90 -6.54
CA ALA A 88 6.74 16.89 -6.62
C ALA A 88 7.39 15.97 -5.56
N ALA A 89 6.68 15.69 -4.48
CA ALA A 89 7.11 14.85 -3.38
C ALA A 89 6.47 13.45 -3.38
N CYS A 90 5.90 13.02 -4.50
CA CYS A 90 5.39 11.66 -4.67
C CYS A 90 6.48 10.76 -5.27
N ARG A 91 6.56 9.53 -4.75
CA ARG A 91 7.48 8.48 -5.23
C ARG A 91 6.78 7.14 -5.24
N SER A 92 7.18 6.27 -6.16
CA SER A 92 6.75 4.86 -6.22
C SER A 92 7.99 3.98 -6.18
N LEU A 93 8.06 3.08 -5.22
CA LEU A 93 9.20 2.19 -4.99
C LEU A 93 8.79 0.75 -5.33
N GLU A 94 9.65 0.02 -6.02
CA GLU A 94 9.41 -1.39 -6.39
C GLU A 94 9.72 -2.34 -5.21
N LEU A 95 9.04 -2.11 -4.08
CA LEU A 95 9.22 -2.83 -2.81
C LEU A 95 7.91 -3.45 -2.30
N GLY A 96 7.00 -3.81 -3.20
CA GLY A 96 5.73 -4.41 -2.81
C GLY A 96 5.86 -5.79 -2.14
N VAL A 97 4.79 -6.21 -1.47
CA VAL A 97 4.75 -7.43 -0.63
C VAL A 97 5.01 -8.71 -1.43
N ILE A 98 4.59 -8.78 -2.69
CA ILE A 98 4.76 -9.98 -3.54
C ILE A 98 6.24 -10.35 -3.62
N ARG A 99 7.12 -9.37 -3.84
CA ARG A 99 8.56 -9.62 -3.88
C ARG A 99 9.10 -10.15 -2.55
N CYS A 100 8.63 -9.64 -1.43
CA CYS A 100 8.99 -10.16 -0.10
C CYS A 100 8.58 -11.63 0.06
N ILE A 101 7.37 -11.98 -0.40
CA ILE A 101 6.85 -13.35 -0.33
C ILE A 101 7.69 -14.28 -1.19
N ASP A 102 7.98 -13.92 -2.45
CA ASP A 102 8.78 -14.72 -3.39
C ASP A 102 10.19 -14.97 -2.86
N GLU A 103 10.88 -13.92 -2.38
CA GLU A 103 12.21 -14.01 -1.77
C GLU A 103 12.19 -14.92 -0.54
N THR A 104 11.13 -14.82 0.28
CA THR A 104 10.96 -15.63 1.49
C THR A 104 10.70 -17.10 1.15
N MET A 105 9.85 -17.37 0.17
CA MET A 105 9.56 -18.73 -0.31
C MET A 105 10.83 -19.43 -0.77
N GLU A 106 11.63 -18.75 -1.58
CA GLU A 106 12.90 -19.28 -2.09
C GLU A 106 13.91 -19.52 -0.95
N GLN A 107 13.97 -18.62 0.03
CA GLN A 107 14.90 -18.79 1.16
C GLN A 107 14.49 -19.95 2.07
N VAL A 108 13.21 -20.14 2.34
CA VAL A 108 12.72 -21.33 3.08
C VAL A 108 13.09 -22.59 2.32
N ARG A 109 12.82 -22.65 1.01
CA ARG A 109 13.15 -23.79 0.17
C ARG A 109 14.63 -24.14 0.21
N ARG A 110 15.50 -23.15 0.06
CA ARG A 110 16.98 -23.36 0.10
C ARG A 110 17.48 -23.83 1.46
N SER A 111 16.89 -23.30 2.55
CA SER A 111 17.41 -23.55 3.89
C SER A 111 16.86 -24.81 4.55
N THR A 112 15.66 -25.24 4.17
CA THR A 112 14.94 -26.34 4.81
C THR A 112 14.54 -27.47 3.86
N GLY A 113 14.58 -27.24 2.55
CA GLY A 113 14.03 -28.13 1.54
C GLY A 113 12.50 -28.13 1.44
N LEU A 114 11.82 -27.35 2.28
CA LEU A 114 10.36 -27.31 2.33
C LEU A 114 9.80 -26.36 1.26
N SER A 115 8.69 -26.77 0.65
CA SER A 115 7.88 -25.90 -0.19
C SER A 115 6.74 -25.33 0.66
N VAL A 116 6.73 -24.02 0.87
CA VAL A 116 5.66 -23.28 1.56
C VAL A 116 4.84 -22.49 0.58
N THR A 117 3.57 -22.23 0.90
CA THR A 117 2.69 -21.41 0.07
C THR A 117 2.77 -19.93 0.47
N ASP A 118 2.40 -19.04 -0.46
CA ASP A 118 2.22 -17.60 -0.22
C ASP A 118 1.31 -17.33 0.99
N ILE A 119 0.16 -18.01 1.06
CA ILE A 119 -0.80 -17.90 2.18
C ILE A 119 -0.16 -18.28 3.52
N GLN A 120 0.67 -19.31 3.56
CA GLN A 120 1.36 -19.71 4.79
C GLN A 120 2.39 -18.66 5.22
N ILE A 121 3.12 -18.10 4.27
CA ILE A 121 4.08 -17.00 4.52
C ILE A 121 3.34 -15.77 5.05
N GLU A 122 2.27 -15.32 4.36
CA GLU A 122 1.47 -14.18 4.79
C GLU A 122 0.90 -14.36 6.20
N ARG A 123 0.38 -15.55 6.52
CA ARG A 123 -0.12 -15.83 7.87
C ARG A 123 0.95 -15.63 8.93
N VAL A 124 2.17 -16.11 8.70
CA VAL A 124 3.28 -15.97 9.65
C VAL A 124 3.75 -14.52 9.72
N LEU A 125 3.91 -13.83 8.59
CA LEU A 125 4.29 -12.42 8.53
C LEU A 125 3.29 -11.54 9.30
N ASN A 126 1.99 -11.82 9.16
CA ASN A 126 0.92 -11.11 9.87
C ASN A 126 0.71 -11.58 11.32
N GLY A 127 1.52 -12.52 11.81
CA GLY A 127 1.48 -13.01 13.18
C GLY A 127 0.38 -14.00 13.50
N ASN A 128 -0.30 -14.49 12.50
CA ASN A 128 -1.32 -15.50 12.67
C ASN A 128 -0.72 -16.89 12.87
N SER A 129 -1.43 -17.77 13.58
CA SER A 129 -1.00 -19.15 13.77
C SER A 129 -0.96 -19.89 12.42
N CYS A 130 0.11 -20.66 12.21
CA CYS A 130 0.28 -21.51 11.05
C CYS A 130 1.05 -22.78 11.44
N SER A 131 0.58 -23.93 10.97
CA SER A 131 1.26 -25.22 11.20
C SER A 131 2.41 -25.36 10.19
N LEU A 132 3.59 -24.85 10.57
CA LEU A 132 4.83 -24.93 9.80
C LEU A 132 5.97 -25.39 10.70
N ASP A 133 7.01 -25.94 10.08
CA ASP A 133 8.29 -26.24 10.74
C ASP A 133 8.82 -25.00 11.47
N PRO A 134 9.35 -25.13 12.71
CA PRO A 134 9.87 -24.01 13.49
C PRO A 134 10.95 -23.20 12.77
N LYS A 135 11.86 -23.87 12.04
CA LYS A 135 12.94 -23.21 11.30
C LYS A 135 12.39 -22.41 10.11
N ALA A 136 11.36 -22.94 9.41
CA ALA A 136 10.69 -22.22 8.35
C ALA A 136 10.02 -20.94 8.89
N LYS A 137 9.34 -21.02 10.04
CA LYS A 137 8.73 -19.82 10.70
C LYS A 137 9.79 -18.78 11.07
N GLU A 138 10.92 -19.20 11.61
CA GLU A 138 12.02 -18.32 11.98
C GLU A 138 12.54 -17.55 10.74
N ILE A 139 12.75 -18.25 9.62
CA ILE A 139 13.19 -17.64 8.36
C ILE A 139 12.15 -16.60 7.88
N ILE A 140 10.86 -16.95 7.89
CA ILE A 140 9.79 -16.05 7.47
C ILE A 140 9.77 -14.77 8.33
N GLN A 141 9.86 -14.92 9.66
CA GLN A 141 9.89 -13.78 10.58
C GLN A 141 11.13 -12.90 10.39
N LYS A 142 12.30 -13.52 10.16
CA LYS A 142 13.53 -12.78 9.85
C LYS A 142 13.40 -11.97 8.57
N ASN A 143 12.79 -12.54 7.54
CA ASN A 143 12.55 -11.85 6.27
C ASN A 143 11.54 -10.71 6.42
N GLY A 144 10.51 -10.86 7.26
CA GLY A 144 9.59 -9.78 7.59
C GLY A 144 10.29 -8.57 8.23
N ARG A 145 11.22 -8.80 9.16
CA ARG A 145 12.07 -7.75 9.74
C ARG A 145 12.93 -7.07 8.68
N SER A 146 13.66 -7.85 7.89
CA SER A 146 14.53 -7.32 6.83
C SER A 146 13.75 -6.55 5.77
N TYR A 147 12.54 -6.99 5.44
CA TYR A 147 11.63 -6.27 4.54
C TYR A 147 11.21 -4.92 5.11
N THR A 148 10.84 -4.89 6.40
CA THR A 148 10.48 -3.64 7.09
C THR A 148 11.66 -2.67 7.10
N GLU A 149 12.86 -3.13 7.45
CA GLU A 149 14.09 -2.32 7.44
C GLU A 149 14.39 -1.75 6.05
N ARG A 150 14.21 -2.54 4.99
CA ARG A 150 14.37 -2.07 3.60
C ARG A 150 13.38 -0.98 3.23
N ILE A 151 12.11 -1.10 3.64
CA ILE A 151 11.09 -0.06 3.40
C ILE A 151 11.48 1.23 4.11
N LEU A 152 11.80 1.16 5.41
CA LEU A 152 12.16 2.34 6.19
C LEU A 152 13.40 3.03 5.62
N SER A 153 14.44 2.27 5.24
CA SER A 153 15.63 2.81 4.59
C SER A 153 15.30 3.49 3.26
N ALA A 154 14.48 2.85 2.43
CA ALA A 154 14.10 3.41 1.13
C ALA A 154 13.25 4.69 1.26
N ILE A 155 12.42 4.81 2.30
CA ILE A 155 11.69 6.04 2.61
C ILE A 155 12.68 7.17 2.96
N MET A 156 13.69 6.87 3.78
CA MET A 156 14.73 7.84 4.14
C MET A 156 15.58 8.25 2.93
N GLU A 157 15.97 7.30 2.08
CA GLU A 157 16.69 7.57 0.83
C GLU A 157 15.86 8.40 -0.16
N ALA A 158 14.53 8.26 -0.14
CA ALA A 158 13.61 9.09 -0.89
C ALA A 158 13.49 10.54 -0.35
N GLY A 159 14.16 10.84 0.77
CA GLY A 159 14.24 12.18 1.37
C GLY A 159 13.19 12.44 2.46
N PHE A 160 12.56 11.39 3.02
CA PHE A 160 11.58 11.55 4.10
C PHE A 160 12.15 11.06 5.44
N ASP A 161 12.29 11.95 6.41
CA ASP A 161 12.65 11.59 7.78
C ASP A 161 11.38 11.28 8.59
N LEU A 162 11.16 10.00 8.87
CA LEU A 162 10.00 9.50 9.62
C LEU A 162 9.94 9.98 11.08
N ARG A 163 11.02 10.55 11.60
CA ARG A 163 11.06 11.13 12.94
C ARG A 163 10.61 12.59 12.94
N ALA A 164 10.60 13.22 11.77
CA ALA A 164 10.28 14.65 11.60
C ALA A 164 8.91 14.89 10.95
N ILE A 165 8.36 13.89 10.24
CA ILE A 165 7.10 14.00 9.54
C ILE A 165 6.13 12.90 10.01
N PRO A 166 4.92 13.26 10.49
CA PRO A 166 3.86 12.28 10.75
C PRO A 166 3.59 11.43 9.53
N SER A 167 3.51 10.10 9.74
CA SER A 167 3.40 9.16 8.64
C SER A 167 2.22 8.21 8.85
N VAL A 168 1.42 8.01 7.82
CA VAL A 168 0.29 7.08 7.80
C VAL A 168 0.64 5.92 6.89
N PHE A 169 0.76 4.73 7.46
CA PHE A 169 1.01 3.51 6.72
C PHE A 169 -0.31 2.79 6.42
N MET A 170 -0.50 2.39 5.17
CA MET A 170 -1.69 1.66 4.73
C MET A 170 -1.35 0.61 3.68
N GLY A 171 -2.39 -0.04 3.15
CA GLY A 171 -2.23 -1.15 2.21
C GLY A 171 -1.99 -2.49 2.90
N GLY A 172 -2.03 -3.57 2.14
CA GLY A 172 -1.92 -4.93 2.67
C GLY A 172 -0.59 -5.24 3.38
N GLY A 173 0.49 -4.56 2.98
CA GLY A 173 1.81 -4.74 3.58
C GLY A 173 2.05 -3.95 4.87
N SER A 174 1.18 -3.00 5.21
CA SER A 174 1.34 -2.18 6.43
C SER A 174 1.33 -3.03 7.71
N THR A 175 0.57 -4.12 7.73
CA THR A 175 0.51 -5.07 8.86
C THR A 175 1.87 -5.70 9.15
N ILE A 176 2.67 -5.98 8.10
CA ILE A 176 4.03 -6.53 8.25
C ILE A 176 4.93 -5.48 8.90
N VAL A 177 4.90 -4.24 8.40
CA VAL A 177 5.67 -3.13 8.96
C VAL A 177 5.29 -2.90 10.42
N ARG A 178 4.00 -2.77 10.72
CA ARG A 178 3.49 -2.60 12.09
C ARG A 178 4.05 -3.63 13.06
N ARG A 179 4.20 -4.88 12.62
CA ARG A 179 4.66 -5.99 13.47
C ARG A 179 6.17 -5.95 13.73
N HIS A 180 6.94 -5.44 12.81
CA HIS A 180 8.40 -5.53 12.83
C HIS A 180 9.11 -4.20 13.07
N VAL A 181 8.38 -3.08 13.01
CA VAL A 181 8.91 -1.76 13.33
C VAL A 181 9.16 -1.62 14.82
N THR A 182 10.22 -0.90 15.19
CA THR A 182 10.51 -0.59 16.60
C THR A 182 9.98 0.80 16.95
N PRO A 183 9.61 1.05 18.23
CA PRO A 183 9.17 2.38 18.66
C PRO A 183 10.21 3.49 18.43
N GLN A 184 11.48 3.14 18.28
CA GLN A 184 12.57 4.09 18.03
C GLN A 184 12.61 4.56 16.58
N ASP A 185 12.04 3.78 15.66
CA ASP A 185 12.00 4.11 14.22
C ASP A 185 10.88 5.11 13.88
N LEU A 186 9.92 5.30 14.81
CA LEU A 186 8.65 5.91 14.52
C LEU A 186 8.17 6.81 15.65
N SER A 187 8.35 8.11 15.53
CA SER A 187 7.81 9.04 16.55
C SER A 187 6.31 9.32 16.38
N LEU A 188 5.74 9.19 15.17
CA LEU A 188 4.37 9.61 14.84
C LEU A 188 3.80 8.74 13.70
N ILE A 189 3.48 7.45 13.96
CA ILE A 189 2.87 6.61 12.92
C ILE A 189 1.48 6.11 13.29
N HIS A 190 0.59 6.22 12.32
CA HIS A 190 -0.72 5.59 12.30
C HIS A 190 -0.70 4.45 11.26
N ILE A 191 -1.06 3.23 11.68
CA ILE A 191 -1.14 2.04 10.82
C ILE A 191 -2.53 1.42 10.95
#